data_6ac3999b6d3dfbd51b5bf1bab534138b
#
_entry.id   6ac3999b6d3dfbd51b5bf1bab534138b
#
_cell.length_a   1.000
_cell.length_b   1.000
_cell.length_c   1.000
_cell.angle_alpha   90.00
_cell.angle_beta   90.00
_cell.angle_gamma   90.00
#
_symmetry.space_group_name_H-M   'P 1'
#
loop_
_entity.id
_entity.type
_entity.pdbx_description
1 polymer ?
#
loop_
_entity_poly.entity_id
_entity_poly.type
_entity_poly.pdbx_seq_one_letter_code
_entity_poly.pdbx_strand_id
1 'polypeptide(L)'
;PPPQSRLWARWNGSRRAERPDGTRLPLLRTRIGEREMVLAPPGAEPLDRVQSLLHEALALGAARPFVSDMEDAREAAPGVPGSPPEPWIAFNRRASAANLVLWPLPGYHALGDWTYAHPRPIDPVAFEDKRDAVGWRGMLSGVPNPPVTVPGRQGPVPLMFALGVQQVLASGRAGAQEEELRAALTGLPRYRAVARHAGDPDFDLRLTLHDSVRALERDPALQGLCAPRERPDFVFRFRYILCIGGNDAGSNFILAANSNSVVLREETGWELFYDPLFRPWEHYVPLAPAAADLRDKLAWARANPARCRAMVRAAQGACRILAAPDLRRAMLGGILDGLGLRAG
;
A
#
# COMPACT_ATOMS: atom_id res chain seq x y z
N PRO A 1 18.56 -13.35 14.29
CA PRO A 1 17.16 -13.60 14.07
C PRO A 1 16.66 -12.59 13.03
N PRO A 2 15.78 -12.98 12.10
CA PRO A 2 15.21 -12.02 11.18
C PRO A 2 14.55 -10.90 11.99
N PRO A 3 14.52 -9.65 11.49
CA PRO A 3 13.85 -8.57 12.19
C PRO A 3 12.42 -9.01 12.47
N GLN A 4 12.04 -9.04 13.72
CA GLN A 4 10.71 -9.47 14.10
C GLN A 4 9.73 -8.43 13.62
N SER A 5 8.87 -8.79 12.67
CA SER A 5 7.78 -7.97 12.25
C SER A 5 6.82 -7.72 13.41
N ARG A 6 6.44 -6.45 13.62
CA ARG A 6 5.41 -6.11 14.61
C ARG A 6 4.03 -6.63 14.21
N LEU A 7 3.86 -6.96 12.95
CA LEU A 7 2.60 -7.42 12.35
C LEU A 7 2.58 -8.93 12.09
N TRP A 8 3.64 -9.63 12.48
CA TRP A 8 3.68 -11.08 12.43
C TRP A 8 2.77 -11.69 13.51
N ALA A 9 1.92 -12.65 13.13
CA ALA A 9 1.00 -13.29 14.03
C ALA A 9 0.80 -14.77 13.69
N ARG A 10 0.68 -15.57 14.72
CA ARG A 10 0.22 -16.96 14.63
C ARG A 10 -1.04 -17.13 15.47
N TRP A 11 -2.13 -17.56 14.87
CA TRP A 11 -3.33 -17.95 15.59
C TRP A 11 -3.09 -19.26 16.31
N ASN A 12 -3.31 -19.30 17.64
CA ASN A 12 -3.03 -20.46 18.49
C ASN A 12 -4.23 -20.96 19.29
N GLY A 13 -5.41 -20.42 19.01
CA GLY A 13 -6.63 -20.85 19.68
C GLY A 13 -7.72 -19.78 19.65
N SER A 14 -8.94 -20.19 19.97
CA SER A 14 -10.10 -19.31 19.91
C SER A 14 -10.88 -19.25 21.20
N ARG A 15 -11.40 -18.07 21.54
CA ARG A 15 -12.47 -17.82 22.48
C ARG A 15 -13.59 -17.09 21.76
N ARG A 16 -14.71 -16.80 22.40
CA ARG A 16 -15.81 -16.11 21.73
C ARG A 16 -15.76 -14.61 21.97
N ALA A 17 -16.01 -13.82 20.92
CA ALA A 17 -16.28 -12.39 20.96
C ALA A 17 -17.68 -12.11 20.44
N GLU A 18 -18.24 -10.98 20.81
CA GLU A 18 -19.56 -10.54 20.36
C GLU A 18 -19.38 -9.29 19.49
N ARG A 19 -20.03 -9.29 18.31
CA ARG A 19 -20.09 -8.12 17.45
C ARG A 19 -21.09 -7.11 17.97
N PRO A 20 -21.02 -5.82 17.55
CA PRO A 20 -22.03 -4.82 17.91
C PRO A 20 -23.47 -5.20 17.51
N ASP A 21 -23.65 -6.07 16.53
CA ASP A 21 -24.93 -6.61 16.08
C ASP A 21 -25.40 -7.85 16.89
N GLY A 22 -24.69 -8.20 17.95
CA GLY A 22 -24.95 -9.37 18.78
C GLY A 22 -24.42 -10.70 18.21
N THR A 23 -23.81 -10.70 17.05
CA THR A 23 -23.19 -11.91 16.46
C THR A 23 -21.96 -12.31 17.27
N ARG A 24 -21.95 -13.54 17.77
CA ARG A 24 -20.82 -14.08 18.51
C ARG A 24 -19.75 -14.63 17.55
N LEU A 25 -18.53 -14.07 17.68
CA LEU A 25 -17.34 -14.53 16.97
C LEU A 25 -16.37 -15.17 17.95
N PRO A 26 -15.56 -16.13 17.51
CA PRO A 26 -14.46 -16.60 18.32
C PRO A 26 -13.53 -15.45 18.65
N LEU A 27 -13.19 -15.29 19.95
CA LEU A 27 -12.10 -14.44 20.39
C LEU A 27 -10.80 -15.15 20.13
N LEU A 28 -9.90 -14.44 19.47
CA LEU A 28 -8.58 -14.97 19.18
C LEU A 28 -7.58 -14.52 20.22
N ARG A 29 -6.82 -15.46 20.73
CA ARG A 29 -5.51 -15.18 21.27
C ARG A 29 -4.49 -15.38 20.15
N THR A 30 -3.77 -14.35 19.85
CA THR A 30 -2.69 -14.42 18.87
C THR A 30 -1.43 -13.84 19.47
N ARG A 31 -0.30 -14.18 18.90
CA ARG A 31 0.99 -13.63 19.25
C ARG A 31 1.42 -12.71 18.11
N ILE A 32 1.58 -11.42 18.42
CA ILE A 32 2.13 -10.43 17.50
C ILE A 32 3.52 -10.07 18.00
N GLY A 33 4.56 -10.51 17.29
CA GLY A 33 5.92 -10.46 17.77
C GLY A 33 6.05 -11.24 19.07
N GLU A 34 6.49 -10.61 20.17
CA GLU A 34 6.63 -11.24 21.49
C GLU A 34 5.38 -11.09 22.38
N ARG A 35 4.38 -10.35 21.94
CA ARG A 35 3.19 -10.03 22.72
C ARG A 35 2.03 -10.95 22.39
N GLU A 36 1.44 -11.55 23.41
CA GLU A 36 0.16 -12.20 23.30
C GLU A 36 -0.95 -11.13 23.31
N MET A 37 -1.85 -11.17 22.35
CA MET A 37 -2.94 -10.21 22.24
C MET A 37 -4.28 -10.93 22.15
N VAL A 38 -5.30 -10.31 22.75
CA VAL A 38 -6.71 -10.69 22.55
C VAL A 38 -7.29 -9.71 21.51
N LEU A 39 -7.79 -10.25 20.43
CA LEU A 39 -8.31 -9.43 19.31
C LEU A 39 -9.77 -9.07 19.55
N ALA A 40 -10.08 -7.80 19.38
CA ALA A 40 -11.45 -7.29 19.40
C ALA A 40 -12.17 -7.52 18.06
N PRO A 41 -13.51 -7.55 18.04
CA PRO A 41 -14.27 -7.65 16.79
C PRO A 41 -14.03 -6.50 15.83
N PRO A 42 -14.18 -6.71 14.50
CA PRO A 42 -14.11 -5.63 13.51
C PRO A 42 -15.16 -4.56 13.76
N GLY A 43 -14.80 -3.30 13.59
CA GLY A 43 -15.71 -2.16 13.70
C GLY A 43 -15.53 -1.30 14.96
N ALA A 44 -14.67 -1.72 15.88
CA ALA A 44 -14.27 -0.90 17.02
C ALA A 44 -12.83 -0.40 16.77
N GLU A 45 -12.67 0.78 16.16
CA GLU A 45 -11.39 1.45 15.90
C GLU A 45 -10.58 0.92 14.68
N PRO A 46 -9.66 1.71 14.11
CA PRO A 46 -8.85 1.30 12.97
C PRO A 46 -8.04 0.06 13.34
N LEU A 47 -8.49 -1.05 12.77
CA LEU A 47 -7.95 -2.35 13.09
C LEU A 47 -6.53 -2.48 12.59
N ASP A 48 -5.68 -3.00 13.44
CA ASP A 48 -4.44 -3.59 13.02
C ASP A 48 -4.67 -4.52 11.82
N ARG A 49 -3.83 -4.45 10.82
CA ARG A 49 -3.92 -5.23 9.57
C ARG A 49 -4.08 -6.73 9.82
N VAL A 50 -3.34 -7.25 10.79
CA VAL A 50 -3.42 -8.67 11.21
C VAL A 50 -4.77 -9.00 11.81
N GLN A 51 -5.31 -8.11 12.62
CA GLN A 51 -6.61 -8.29 13.26
C GLN A 51 -7.71 -8.41 12.21
N SER A 52 -7.70 -7.55 11.21
CA SER A 52 -8.67 -7.59 10.12
C SER A 52 -8.58 -8.89 9.31
N LEU A 53 -7.36 -9.35 9.00
CA LEU A 53 -7.14 -10.63 8.33
C LEU A 53 -7.70 -11.79 9.15
N LEU A 54 -7.37 -11.85 10.44
CA LEU A 54 -7.82 -12.91 11.32
C LEU A 54 -9.35 -12.97 11.43
N HIS A 55 -9.99 -11.81 11.58
CA HIS A 55 -11.44 -11.76 11.61
C HIS A 55 -12.09 -12.23 10.31
N GLU A 56 -11.55 -11.81 9.18
CA GLU A 56 -12.08 -12.22 7.88
C GLU A 56 -11.86 -13.73 7.63
N ALA A 57 -10.65 -14.22 7.91
CA ALA A 57 -10.33 -15.64 7.77
C ALA A 57 -11.25 -16.54 8.64
N LEU A 58 -11.52 -16.12 9.88
CA LEU A 58 -12.43 -16.82 10.76
C LEU A 58 -13.88 -16.76 10.30
N ALA A 59 -14.33 -15.60 9.85
CA ALA A 59 -15.69 -15.45 9.30
C ALA A 59 -15.90 -16.35 8.07
N LEU A 60 -14.80 -16.68 7.37
CA LEU A 60 -14.77 -17.60 6.23
C LEU A 60 -14.56 -19.07 6.63
N GLY A 61 -14.46 -19.37 7.92
CA GLY A 61 -14.38 -20.74 8.44
C GLY A 61 -12.95 -21.27 8.63
N ALA A 62 -11.94 -20.40 8.75
CA ALA A 62 -10.61 -20.85 9.15
C ALA A 62 -10.67 -21.53 10.53
N ALA A 63 -10.17 -22.77 10.61
CA ALA A 63 -10.25 -23.63 11.80
C ALA A 63 -8.88 -24.18 12.22
N ARG A 64 -7.83 -23.96 11.41
CA ARG A 64 -6.48 -24.45 11.69
C ARG A 64 -5.51 -23.29 11.87
N PRO A 65 -4.43 -23.46 12.66
CA PRO A 65 -3.41 -22.44 12.83
C PRO A 65 -2.74 -22.05 11.50
N PHE A 66 -2.41 -20.76 11.36
CA PHE A 66 -1.65 -20.25 10.23
C PHE A 66 -0.72 -19.12 10.66
N VAL A 67 0.23 -18.77 9.81
CA VAL A 67 1.15 -17.66 10.01
C VAL A 67 0.79 -16.54 9.06
N SER A 68 0.81 -15.31 9.55
CA SER A 68 0.63 -14.12 8.72
C SER A 68 1.71 -13.08 9.01
N ASP A 69 2.14 -12.39 7.97
CA ASP A 69 2.97 -11.20 8.07
C ASP A 69 2.35 -10.10 7.21
N MET A 70 1.79 -9.10 7.87
CA MET A 70 1.08 -7.99 7.24
C MET A 70 1.90 -6.69 7.27
N GLU A 71 3.24 -6.80 7.33
CA GLU A 71 4.15 -5.68 7.30
C GLU A 71 4.47 -5.23 5.87
N ASP A 72 4.83 -3.94 5.71
CA ASP A 72 5.27 -3.40 4.43
C ASP A 72 6.60 -4.02 3.99
N ALA A 73 6.78 -4.16 2.67
CA ALA A 73 8.04 -4.50 2.02
C ALA A 73 8.76 -5.73 2.60
N ARG A 74 8.00 -6.77 2.94
CA ARG A 74 8.60 -8.01 3.45
C ARG A 74 9.24 -8.82 2.34
N GLU A 75 10.56 -8.88 2.38
CA GLU A 75 11.36 -9.78 1.55
C GLU A 75 11.58 -11.15 2.23
N ALA A 76 11.23 -11.28 3.51
CA ALA A 76 11.31 -12.55 4.20
C ALA A 76 10.30 -13.55 3.63
N ALA A 77 10.82 -14.70 3.20
CA ALA A 77 10.03 -15.81 2.69
C ALA A 77 10.12 -17.00 3.66
N PRO A 78 9.17 -17.94 3.64
CA PRO A 78 9.35 -19.24 4.27
C PRO A 78 10.68 -19.87 3.81
N GLY A 79 11.44 -20.42 4.76
CA GLY A 79 12.78 -20.98 4.50
C GLY A 79 13.94 -20.10 4.97
N VAL A 80 13.69 -18.87 5.42
CA VAL A 80 14.69 -18.10 6.18
C VAL A 80 14.93 -18.78 7.52
N PRO A 81 16.18 -18.98 7.99
CA PRO A 81 16.47 -19.60 9.27
C PRO A 81 15.67 -18.97 10.43
N GLY A 82 14.97 -19.82 11.18
CA GLY A 82 14.08 -19.37 12.27
C GLY A 82 12.65 -18.99 11.85
N SER A 83 12.34 -19.06 10.55
CA SER A 83 10.97 -18.84 10.05
C SER A 83 10.16 -20.13 10.04
N PRO A 84 8.84 -20.08 10.26
CA PRO A 84 7.96 -21.23 10.07
C PRO A 84 8.07 -21.77 8.64
N PRO A 85 8.08 -23.10 8.44
CA PRO A 85 8.19 -23.71 7.12
C PRO A 85 6.88 -23.66 6.30
N GLU A 86 5.75 -23.45 6.98
CA GLU A 86 4.44 -23.39 6.35
C GLU A 86 4.27 -22.14 5.49
N PRO A 87 3.37 -22.14 4.50
CA PRO A 87 3.02 -20.93 3.74
C PRO A 87 2.54 -19.79 4.66
N TRP A 88 2.95 -18.57 4.36
CA TRP A 88 2.53 -17.38 5.10
C TRP A 88 1.47 -16.62 4.32
N ILE A 89 0.52 -16.01 5.02
CA ILE A 89 -0.40 -15.04 4.46
C ILE A 89 0.20 -13.64 4.61
N ALA A 90 0.30 -12.90 3.49
CA ALA A 90 0.85 -11.55 3.45
C ALA A 90 -0.01 -10.66 2.56
N PHE A 91 0.06 -9.34 2.69
CA PHE A 91 -0.67 -8.46 1.76
C PHE A 91 0.15 -8.07 0.53
N ASN A 92 1.46 -8.21 0.59
CA ASN A 92 2.39 -7.97 -0.53
C ASN A 92 3.43 -9.08 -0.62
N ARG A 93 4.00 -9.23 -1.81
CA ARG A 93 5.16 -10.10 -2.04
C ARG A 93 5.95 -9.64 -3.26
N ARG A 94 7.21 -10.05 -3.37
CA ARG A 94 7.92 -10.03 -4.65
C ARG A 94 7.43 -11.17 -5.53
N ALA A 95 7.38 -10.96 -6.84
CA ALA A 95 6.98 -12.00 -7.80
C ALA A 95 7.83 -13.28 -7.69
N SER A 96 9.08 -13.17 -7.23
CA SER A 96 9.99 -14.30 -6.97
C SER A 96 9.77 -15.00 -5.62
N ALA A 97 8.91 -14.47 -4.74
CA ALA A 97 8.72 -15.05 -3.42
C ALA A 97 7.90 -16.34 -3.48
N ALA A 98 8.48 -17.43 -2.99
CA ALA A 98 7.78 -18.69 -2.82
C ALA A 98 7.03 -18.74 -1.48
N ASN A 99 5.95 -19.52 -1.43
CA ASN A 99 5.19 -19.81 -0.21
C ASN A 99 4.59 -18.59 0.51
N LEU A 100 4.43 -17.46 -0.18
CA LEU A 100 3.64 -16.33 0.29
C LEU A 100 2.30 -16.29 -0.45
N VAL A 101 1.22 -16.27 0.31
CA VAL A 101 -0.15 -16.21 -0.21
C VAL A 101 -0.71 -14.82 0.07
N LEU A 102 -1.21 -14.16 -0.99
CA LEU A 102 -1.66 -12.78 -0.89
C LEU A 102 -3.08 -12.70 -0.32
N TRP A 103 -3.25 -11.79 0.63
CA TRP A 103 -4.53 -11.43 1.23
C TRP A 103 -4.78 -9.93 1.12
N PRO A 104 -6.03 -9.49 0.87
CA PRO A 104 -6.30 -8.06 0.73
C PRO A 104 -6.03 -7.31 2.04
N LEU A 105 -5.37 -6.18 1.95
CA LEU A 105 -5.15 -5.28 3.08
C LEU A 105 -6.42 -4.46 3.31
N PRO A 106 -7.02 -4.53 4.50
CA PRO A 106 -8.20 -3.72 4.84
C PRO A 106 -7.94 -2.22 4.70
N GLY A 107 -8.94 -1.49 4.24
CA GLY A 107 -8.85 -0.05 4.04
C GLY A 107 -8.10 0.41 2.78
N TYR A 108 -7.21 -0.42 2.23
CA TYR A 108 -6.48 -0.10 0.99
C TYR A 108 -6.82 -1.05 -0.15
N HIS A 109 -7.00 -2.32 0.16
CA HIS A 109 -7.21 -3.37 -0.82
C HIS A 109 -8.48 -4.17 -0.52
N ALA A 110 -9.09 -3.93 0.61
CA ALA A 110 -10.36 -4.52 0.95
C ALA A 110 -11.48 -3.84 0.19
N LEU A 111 -12.37 -4.65 -0.18
CA LEU A 111 -13.45 -4.36 -1.08
C LEU A 111 -14.73 -4.68 -0.35
N GLY A 112 -15.72 -3.87 -0.49
CA GLY A 112 -16.99 -4.04 0.21
C GLY A 112 -17.32 -2.84 1.05
N ASP A 113 -17.57 -2.96 2.32
CA ASP A 113 -18.08 -1.90 3.21
C ASP A 113 -17.14 -0.69 3.42
N TRP A 114 -15.97 -0.72 2.79
CA TRP A 114 -14.95 0.31 2.88
C TRP A 114 -14.76 1.00 1.54
N THR A 115 -14.53 2.28 1.57
CA THR A 115 -14.52 3.30 0.53
C THR A 115 -13.74 3.03 -0.77
N TYR A 116 -13.00 1.94 -0.89
CA TYR A 116 -12.18 1.67 -2.08
C TYR A 116 -12.84 0.76 -3.11
N ALA A 117 -13.95 0.20 -2.77
CA ALA A 117 -14.59 -0.76 -3.63
C ALA A 117 -16.10 -0.64 -3.65
N HIS A 118 -16.55 0.53 -3.86
CA HIS A 118 -17.89 0.66 -4.35
C HIS A 118 -18.01 -0.05 -5.70
N PRO A 119 -19.04 -0.87 -5.92
CA PRO A 119 -19.34 -1.44 -7.23
C PRO A 119 -19.59 -0.33 -8.29
N ARG A 120 -19.72 0.92 -7.88
CA ARG A 120 -19.81 2.11 -8.73
C ARG A 120 -18.61 3.02 -8.49
N PRO A 121 -18.13 3.73 -9.52
CA PRO A 121 -17.14 4.78 -9.35
C PRO A 121 -17.64 5.82 -8.33
N ILE A 122 -16.79 6.22 -7.43
CA ILE A 122 -17.08 7.25 -6.42
C ILE A 122 -16.70 8.66 -6.92
N ASP A 123 -16.02 8.73 -8.05
CA ASP A 123 -15.55 9.97 -8.66
C ASP A 123 -16.71 10.64 -9.44
N PRO A 124 -17.17 11.82 -9.01
CA PRO A 124 -18.29 12.50 -9.67
C PRO A 124 -17.88 13.31 -10.90
N VAL A 125 -16.57 13.49 -11.14
CA VAL A 125 -16.06 14.35 -12.21
C VAL A 125 -15.86 13.54 -13.48
N ALA A 126 -16.49 13.92 -14.59
CA ALA A 126 -16.29 13.25 -15.86
C ALA A 126 -14.83 13.42 -16.36
N PHE A 127 -14.35 12.45 -17.14
CA PHE A 127 -12.97 12.44 -17.65
C PHE A 127 -12.63 13.73 -18.41
N GLU A 128 -13.56 14.23 -19.20
CA GLU A 128 -13.41 15.43 -20.02
C GLU A 128 -13.32 16.72 -19.20
N ASP A 129 -14.00 16.76 -18.06
CA ASP A 129 -14.08 17.95 -17.18
C ASP A 129 -12.91 18.07 -16.23
N LYS A 130 -12.03 17.05 -16.21
CA LYS A 130 -10.87 17.04 -15.35
C LYS A 130 -9.75 17.91 -15.91
N ARG A 131 -8.94 18.49 -14.99
CA ARG A 131 -7.72 19.18 -15.36
C ARG A 131 -6.79 18.24 -16.13
N ASP A 132 -6.34 18.68 -17.31
CA ASP A 132 -5.40 17.93 -18.16
C ASP A 132 -3.97 18.00 -17.58
N ALA A 133 -3.77 17.32 -16.47
CA ALA A 133 -2.51 17.26 -15.74
C ALA A 133 -2.44 15.98 -14.91
N VAL A 134 -1.24 15.67 -14.43
CA VAL A 134 -1.01 14.56 -13.48
C VAL A 134 -1.12 15.06 -12.05
N GLY A 135 -1.96 14.43 -11.23
CA GLY A 135 -2.12 14.74 -9.82
C GLY A 135 -1.58 13.65 -8.89
N TRP A 136 -0.93 14.06 -7.79
CA TRP A 136 -0.50 13.15 -6.74
C TRP A 136 -0.17 13.86 -5.43
N ARG A 137 -0.51 13.20 -4.33
CA ARG A 137 -0.08 13.54 -2.98
C ARG A 137 0.34 12.26 -2.27
N GLY A 138 1.43 12.30 -1.55
CA GLY A 138 1.84 11.16 -0.75
C GLY A 138 3.03 11.46 0.16
N MET A 139 3.20 10.62 1.16
CA MET A 139 4.29 10.75 2.11
C MET A 139 5.63 10.44 1.43
N LEU A 140 6.67 11.10 1.92
CA LEU A 140 8.06 10.77 1.56
C LEU A 140 8.41 9.44 2.23
N SER A 141 8.25 8.35 1.51
CA SER A 141 8.48 6.98 1.97
C SER A 141 9.26 6.18 0.93
N GLY A 142 9.75 5.04 1.34
CA GLY A 142 10.57 4.14 0.53
C GLY A 142 11.86 3.77 1.25
N VAL A 143 12.63 2.89 0.61
CA VAL A 143 13.95 2.45 1.09
C VAL A 143 15.00 3.05 0.15
N PRO A 144 15.99 3.79 0.68
CA PRO A 144 17.07 4.31 -0.15
C PRO A 144 17.96 3.17 -0.63
N ASN A 145 18.47 3.38 -1.83
CA ASN A 145 19.50 2.53 -2.41
C ASN A 145 20.68 3.41 -2.85
N PRO A 146 21.87 3.28 -2.25
CA PRO A 146 22.27 2.25 -1.24
C PRO A 146 21.63 2.47 0.14
N PRO A 147 21.59 1.44 0.97
CA PRO A 147 21.16 1.55 2.37
C PRO A 147 22.07 2.50 3.16
N VAL A 148 21.49 3.29 4.07
CA VAL A 148 22.25 4.16 4.98
C VAL A 148 22.02 3.77 6.44
N THR A 149 22.97 4.11 7.29
CA THR A 149 22.86 3.93 8.75
C THR A 149 22.22 5.15 9.37
N VAL A 150 21.27 4.95 10.27
CA VAL A 150 20.59 6.04 10.99
C VAL A 150 21.18 6.17 12.39
N PRO A 151 21.61 7.35 12.83
CA PRO A 151 22.12 7.57 14.16
C PRO A 151 21.17 7.10 15.25
N GLY A 152 21.70 6.41 16.27
CA GLY A 152 20.93 5.93 17.41
C GLY A 152 20.10 4.66 17.14
N ARG A 153 20.23 4.01 15.98
CA ARG A 153 19.63 2.71 15.68
C ARG A 153 20.69 1.64 15.46
N GLN A 154 20.45 0.45 16.00
CA GLN A 154 21.31 -0.73 15.74
C GLN A 154 20.80 -1.48 14.51
N GLY A 155 21.69 -1.74 13.57
CA GLY A 155 21.46 -2.53 12.38
C GLY A 155 20.80 -1.78 11.20
N PRO A 156 20.71 -2.40 10.03
CA PRO A 156 20.03 -1.83 8.88
C PRO A 156 18.55 -1.59 9.20
N VAL A 157 18.02 -0.45 8.79
CA VAL A 157 16.64 -0.05 9.02
C VAL A 157 15.83 -0.39 7.77
N PRO A 158 15.10 -1.52 7.75
CA PRO A 158 14.42 -1.96 6.55
C PRO A 158 13.09 -1.23 6.30
N LEU A 159 12.39 -0.86 7.34
CA LEU A 159 10.99 -0.38 7.25
C LEU A 159 10.83 0.95 7.97
N MET A 160 10.03 1.87 7.42
CA MET A 160 9.89 3.24 7.91
C MET A 160 11.21 4.05 7.91
N PHE A 161 12.17 3.62 7.12
CA PHE A 161 13.49 4.25 7.02
C PHE A 161 13.36 5.75 6.73
N ALA A 162 12.56 6.12 5.74
CA ALA A 162 12.41 7.51 5.37
C ALA A 162 11.86 8.36 6.52
N LEU A 163 10.92 7.86 7.31
CA LEU A 163 10.42 8.60 8.48
C LEU A 163 11.48 8.72 9.58
N GLY A 164 12.25 7.66 9.83
CA GLY A 164 13.36 7.69 10.79
C GLY A 164 14.42 8.72 10.42
N VAL A 165 14.83 8.77 9.16
CA VAL A 165 15.76 9.79 8.64
C VAL A 165 15.17 11.19 8.78
N GLN A 166 13.92 11.38 8.38
CA GLN A 166 13.21 12.64 8.54
C GLN A 166 13.18 13.12 10.01
N GLN A 167 12.92 12.22 10.97
CA GLN A 167 12.91 12.55 12.39
C GLN A 167 14.30 12.98 12.90
N VAL A 168 15.35 12.30 12.46
CA VAL A 168 16.73 12.68 12.85
C VAL A 168 17.09 14.05 12.29
N LEU A 169 16.84 14.30 11.02
CA LEU A 169 17.07 15.61 10.38
C LEU A 169 16.22 16.71 11.04
N ALA A 170 14.93 16.48 11.24
CA ALA A 170 14.01 17.45 11.86
C ALA A 170 14.41 17.83 13.29
N SER A 171 15.08 16.93 14.01
CA SER A 171 15.55 17.14 15.38
C SER A 171 16.90 17.84 15.49
N GLY A 172 17.59 18.08 14.36
CA GLY A 172 18.94 18.64 14.34
C GLY A 172 20.02 17.71 14.94
N ARG A 173 19.72 16.42 15.12
CA ARG A 173 20.62 15.43 15.71
C ARG A 173 21.42 14.61 14.70
N ALA A 174 21.39 15.00 13.42
CA ALA A 174 22.10 14.30 12.36
C ALA A 174 23.64 14.40 12.48
N GLY A 175 24.15 15.51 13.02
CA GLY A 175 25.58 15.70 13.20
C GLY A 175 26.36 15.54 11.90
N ALA A 176 27.48 14.81 11.93
CA ALA A 176 28.34 14.56 10.76
C ALA A 176 27.66 13.74 9.64
N GLN A 177 26.51 13.09 9.92
CA GLN A 177 25.78 12.28 8.94
C GLN A 177 24.67 13.07 8.21
N GLU A 178 24.55 14.37 8.45
CA GLU A 178 23.44 15.18 7.90
C GLU A 178 23.40 15.13 6.37
N GLU A 179 24.52 15.27 5.71
CA GLU A 179 24.64 15.23 4.25
C GLU A 179 24.27 13.84 3.70
N GLU A 180 24.76 12.77 4.30
CA GLU A 180 24.42 11.38 3.92
C GLU A 180 22.92 11.12 4.06
N LEU A 181 22.31 11.55 5.17
CA LEU A 181 20.88 11.38 5.42
C LEU A 181 20.03 12.21 4.45
N ARG A 182 20.45 13.41 4.08
CA ARG A 182 19.80 14.21 3.03
C ARG A 182 19.91 13.52 1.67
N ALA A 183 21.08 13.05 1.30
CA ALA A 183 21.29 12.32 0.06
C ALA A 183 20.38 11.08 -0.01
N ALA A 184 20.21 10.38 1.11
CA ALA A 184 19.29 9.26 1.20
C ALA A 184 17.83 9.66 0.94
N LEU A 185 17.34 10.76 1.51
CA LEU A 185 15.99 11.25 1.27
C LEU A 185 15.78 11.72 -0.18
N THR A 186 16.73 12.44 -0.75
CA THR A 186 16.67 12.91 -2.13
C THR A 186 16.82 11.78 -3.14
N GLY A 187 17.41 10.67 -2.73
CA GLY A 187 17.51 9.42 -3.49
C GLY A 187 16.20 8.62 -3.61
N LEU A 188 15.21 8.90 -2.75
CA LEU A 188 13.95 8.15 -2.75
C LEU A 188 13.16 8.34 -4.05
N PRO A 189 12.51 7.28 -4.58
CA PRO A 189 11.73 7.34 -5.81
C PRO A 189 10.67 8.46 -5.81
N ARG A 190 9.93 8.62 -4.71
CA ARG A 190 8.91 9.67 -4.56
C ARG A 190 9.49 11.08 -4.58
N TYR A 191 10.61 11.30 -3.90
CA TYR A 191 11.32 12.57 -3.97
C TYR A 191 11.72 12.89 -5.41
N ARG A 192 12.39 11.95 -6.07
CA ARG A 192 12.89 12.11 -7.44
C ARG A 192 11.78 12.40 -8.44
N ALA A 193 10.64 11.72 -8.31
CA ALA A 193 9.47 11.96 -9.16
C ALA A 193 8.92 13.38 -8.97
N VAL A 194 8.77 13.84 -7.73
CA VAL A 194 8.25 15.18 -7.42
C VAL A 194 9.24 16.26 -7.84
N ALA A 195 10.52 16.14 -7.47
CA ALA A 195 11.55 17.11 -7.76
C ALA A 195 11.78 17.30 -9.28
N ARG A 196 11.74 16.20 -10.06
CA ARG A 196 11.89 16.23 -11.52
C ARG A 196 10.83 17.08 -12.22
N HIS A 197 9.65 17.16 -11.67
CA HIS A 197 8.49 17.82 -12.27
C HIS A 197 8.04 19.07 -11.50
N ALA A 198 8.87 19.53 -10.55
CA ALA A 198 8.56 20.73 -9.77
C ALA A 198 8.45 21.98 -10.68
N GLY A 199 7.41 22.76 -10.48
CA GLY A 199 7.17 23.98 -11.26
C GLY A 199 6.54 23.76 -12.64
N ASP A 200 6.40 22.53 -13.11
CA ASP A 200 5.77 22.23 -14.39
C ASP A 200 4.24 22.20 -14.23
N PRO A 201 3.47 23.00 -15.00
CA PRO A 201 2.01 23.07 -14.88
C PRO A 201 1.28 21.77 -15.25
N ASP A 202 1.93 20.86 -15.97
CA ASP A 202 1.41 19.55 -16.33
C ASP A 202 1.40 18.57 -15.14
N PHE A 203 2.11 18.90 -14.04
CA PHE A 203 2.33 18.00 -12.92
C PHE A 203 2.05 18.69 -11.58
N ASP A 204 0.97 18.32 -10.94
CA ASP A 204 0.69 18.73 -9.57
C ASP A 204 1.05 17.59 -8.60
N LEU A 205 2.35 17.36 -8.47
CA LEU A 205 2.94 16.34 -7.62
C LEU A 205 3.53 17.00 -6.38
N ARG A 206 3.10 16.59 -5.17
CA ARG A 206 3.66 17.15 -3.92
C ARG A 206 3.82 16.05 -2.88
N LEU A 207 4.88 16.20 -2.10
CA LEU A 207 5.13 15.41 -0.91
C LEU A 207 4.25 15.92 0.23
N THR A 208 3.79 15.00 1.07
CA THR A 208 3.17 15.33 2.35
C THR A 208 4.07 14.84 3.47
N LEU A 209 4.28 15.64 4.49
CA LEU A 209 5.09 15.27 5.64
C LEU A 209 4.18 14.87 6.81
N HIS A 210 4.66 13.95 7.63
CA HIS A 210 4.04 13.65 8.92
C HIS A 210 4.22 14.84 9.87
N ASP A 211 3.25 15.08 10.76
CA ASP A 211 3.29 16.23 11.67
C ASP A 211 4.57 16.30 12.52
N SER A 212 5.10 15.14 12.92
CA SER A 212 6.34 15.05 13.72
C SER A 212 7.61 15.53 12.98
N VAL A 213 7.55 15.72 11.66
CA VAL A 213 8.67 16.11 10.81
C VAL A 213 8.35 17.32 9.94
N ARG A 214 7.27 18.03 10.22
CA ARG A 214 6.82 19.19 9.44
C ARG A 214 7.86 20.30 9.35
N ALA A 215 8.76 20.41 10.31
CA ALA A 215 9.86 21.38 10.27
C ALA A 215 10.73 21.25 9.02
N LEU A 216 10.79 20.05 8.42
CA LEU A 216 11.53 19.81 7.17
C LEU A 216 10.92 20.49 5.93
N GLU A 217 9.72 21.04 5.99
CA GLU A 217 9.17 21.86 4.88
C GLU A 217 10.08 23.05 4.56
N ARG A 218 10.87 23.50 5.55
CA ARG A 218 11.84 24.60 5.41
C ARG A 218 13.22 24.13 4.97
N ASP A 219 13.44 22.81 4.90
CA ASP A 219 14.71 22.27 4.42
C ASP A 219 14.91 22.61 2.94
N PRO A 220 16.08 23.13 2.53
CA PRO A 220 16.35 23.51 1.14
C PRO A 220 16.06 22.38 0.14
N ALA A 221 16.28 21.13 0.51
CA ALA A 221 16.00 19.99 -0.35
C ALA A 221 14.49 19.73 -0.55
N LEU A 222 13.64 20.16 0.38
CA LEU A 222 12.19 19.94 0.33
C LEU A 222 11.38 21.20 0.03
N GLN A 223 12.04 22.34 0.00
CA GLN A 223 11.39 23.62 -0.23
C GLN A 223 10.66 23.64 -1.59
N GLY A 224 9.39 24.00 -1.57
CA GLY A 224 8.53 24.02 -2.76
C GLY A 224 8.06 22.64 -3.27
N LEU A 225 8.50 21.55 -2.66
CA LEU A 225 8.09 20.18 -3.02
C LEU A 225 6.96 19.64 -2.14
N CYS A 226 6.70 20.26 -1.00
CA CYS A 226 5.70 19.81 -0.04
C CYS A 226 4.37 20.54 -0.22
N ALA A 227 3.30 19.90 0.21
CA ALA A 227 1.97 20.48 0.37
C ALA A 227 1.26 19.87 1.57
N PRO A 228 0.24 20.54 2.12
CA PRO A 228 -0.63 19.94 3.13
C PRO A 228 -1.24 18.62 2.64
N ARG A 229 -1.59 17.76 3.61
CA ARG A 229 -2.31 16.53 3.31
C ARG A 229 -3.71 16.87 2.81
N GLU A 230 -4.03 16.34 1.66
CA GLU A 230 -5.35 16.46 1.04
C GLU A 230 -6.23 15.24 1.34
N ARG A 231 -7.53 15.40 1.16
CA ARG A 231 -8.45 14.25 1.17
C ARG A 231 -8.13 13.33 -0.02
N PRO A 232 -8.38 12.01 0.08
CA PRO A 232 -8.10 11.08 -1.01
C PRO A 232 -8.76 11.45 -2.35
N ASP A 233 -9.95 12.07 -2.31
CA ASP A 233 -10.71 12.49 -3.50
C ASP A 233 -10.10 13.72 -4.22
N PHE A 234 -9.11 14.37 -3.63
CA PHE A 234 -8.35 15.45 -4.28
C PHE A 234 -7.88 15.06 -5.70
N VAL A 235 -7.44 13.80 -5.89
CA VAL A 235 -6.90 13.32 -7.16
C VAL A 235 -7.96 13.26 -8.26
N PHE A 236 -9.26 13.26 -7.95
CA PHE A 236 -10.34 13.26 -8.95
C PHE A 236 -10.42 14.53 -9.78
N ARG A 237 -9.74 15.61 -9.37
CA ARG A 237 -9.62 16.83 -10.17
C ARG A 237 -8.77 16.66 -11.43
N PHE A 238 -7.94 15.60 -11.48
CA PHE A 238 -6.95 15.39 -12.54
C PHE A 238 -7.34 14.28 -13.47
N ARG A 239 -7.07 14.48 -14.77
CA ARG A 239 -7.31 13.48 -15.81
C ARG A 239 -6.39 12.27 -15.66
N TYR A 240 -5.20 12.48 -15.10
CA TYR A 240 -4.18 11.45 -14.86
C TYR A 240 -3.80 11.41 -13.38
N ILE A 241 -3.77 10.23 -12.81
CA ILE A 241 -3.40 10.02 -11.40
C ILE A 241 -2.13 9.19 -11.34
N LEU A 242 -1.10 9.74 -10.71
CA LEU A 242 0.14 9.00 -10.47
C LEU A 242 -0.07 8.00 -9.33
N CYS A 243 0.35 6.76 -9.57
CA CYS A 243 0.45 5.72 -8.56
C CYS A 243 1.90 5.25 -8.50
N ILE A 244 2.65 5.75 -7.53
CA ILE A 244 4.07 5.47 -7.32
C ILE A 244 4.27 4.72 -6.01
N GLY A 245 5.15 3.71 -6.05
CA GLY A 245 5.51 2.93 -4.87
C GLY A 245 6.08 3.76 -3.74
N GLY A 246 6.00 3.21 -2.54
CA GLY A 246 6.64 3.74 -1.34
C GLY A 246 7.58 2.69 -0.78
N ASN A 247 7.23 2.11 0.36
CA ASN A 247 7.96 0.95 0.90
C ASN A 247 7.76 -0.29 0.01
N ASP A 248 6.57 -0.38 -0.60
CA ASP A 248 6.17 -1.44 -1.53
C ASP A 248 5.37 -0.82 -2.71
N ALA A 249 4.16 -1.28 -2.95
CA ALA A 249 3.29 -0.74 -4.00
C ALA A 249 2.62 0.59 -3.59
N GLY A 250 2.08 1.30 -4.57
CA GLY A 250 1.32 2.53 -4.34
C GLY A 250 -0.07 2.26 -3.79
N SER A 251 -0.33 2.63 -2.54
CA SER A 251 -1.60 2.36 -1.84
C SER A 251 -2.82 3.10 -2.42
N ASN A 252 -2.61 4.10 -3.27
CA ASN A 252 -3.71 4.83 -3.92
C ASN A 252 -4.25 4.17 -5.19
N PHE A 253 -3.73 2.99 -5.58
CA PHE A 253 -4.03 2.38 -6.87
C PHE A 253 -5.52 2.06 -7.04
N ILE A 254 -6.15 1.38 -6.08
CA ILE A 254 -7.57 0.99 -6.20
C ILE A 254 -8.50 2.21 -6.23
N LEU A 255 -8.22 3.25 -5.43
CA LEU A 255 -8.95 4.50 -5.49
C LEU A 255 -8.85 5.14 -6.89
N ALA A 256 -7.64 5.19 -7.43
CA ALA A 256 -7.38 5.75 -8.74
C ALA A 256 -8.02 4.91 -9.86
N ALA A 257 -7.91 3.58 -9.80
CA ALA A 257 -8.49 2.65 -10.76
C ALA A 257 -10.04 2.68 -10.79
N ASN A 258 -10.66 2.99 -9.63
CA ASN A 258 -12.11 3.14 -9.53
C ASN A 258 -12.61 4.56 -9.87
N SER A 259 -11.73 5.46 -10.27
CA SER A 259 -12.06 6.84 -10.66
C SER A 259 -12.35 6.97 -12.16
N ASN A 260 -12.75 8.16 -12.59
CA ASN A 260 -12.85 8.53 -14.00
C ASN A 260 -11.52 9.08 -14.57
N SER A 261 -10.38 8.71 -13.99
CA SER A 261 -9.04 9.15 -14.39
C SER A 261 -8.21 8.00 -14.90
N VAL A 262 -7.26 8.28 -15.78
CA VAL A 262 -6.25 7.29 -16.18
C VAL A 262 -5.21 7.15 -15.08
N VAL A 263 -4.91 5.94 -14.71
CA VAL A 263 -3.83 5.65 -13.76
C VAL A 263 -2.51 5.52 -14.51
N LEU A 264 -1.51 6.25 -14.03
CA LEU A 264 -0.10 6.12 -14.42
C LEU A 264 0.58 5.39 -13.27
N ARG A 265 0.84 4.09 -13.41
CA ARG A 265 1.30 3.21 -12.32
C ARG A 265 2.74 2.78 -12.52
N GLU A 266 3.56 2.98 -11.48
CA GLU A 266 4.92 2.44 -11.44
C GLU A 266 4.92 0.93 -11.29
N GLU A 267 5.75 0.26 -12.10
CA GLU A 267 6.01 -1.18 -12.02
C GLU A 267 7.09 -1.42 -10.95
N THR A 268 6.66 -1.69 -9.73
CA THR A 268 7.55 -1.80 -8.56
C THR A 268 8.14 -3.20 -8.36
N GLY A 269 7.61 -4.22 -9.07
CA GLY A 269 7.92 -5.63 -8.85
C GLY A 269 7.32 -6.21 -7.56
N TRP A 270 6.47 -5.47 -6.89
CA TRP A 270 5.61 -5.96 -5.81
C TRP A 270 4.28 -6.43 -6.36
N GLU A 271 3.81 -7.59 -5.87
CA GLU A 271 2.48 -8.13 -6.15
C GLU A 271 1.56 -7.95 -4.96
N LEU A 272 0.30 -7.63 -5.26
CA LEU A 272 -0.80 -7.49 -4.33
C LEU A 272 -1.95 -8.41 -4.74
N PHE A 273 -2.84 -8.69 -3.81
CA PHE A 273 -4.00 -9.58 -4.02
C PHE A 273 -4.79 -9.29 -5.30
N TYR A 274 -4.94 -8.03 -5.66
CA TYR A 274 -5.73 -7.61 -6.82
C TYR A 274 -4.97 -7.58 -8.15
N ASP A 275 -3.64 -7.66 -8.14
CA ASP A 275 -2.83 -7.47 -9.37
C ASP A 275 -3.21 -8.39 -10.53
N PRO A 276 -3.65 -9.65 -10.33
CA PRO A 276 -4.09 -10.49 -11.44
C PRO A 276 -5.27 -9.93 -12.24
N LEU A 277 -6.04 -9.00 -11.68
CA LEU A 277 -7.17 -8.36 -12.34
C LEU A 277 -6.79 -7.11 -13.13
N PHE A 278 -5.59 -6.59 -12.94
CA PHE A 278 -5.14 -5.36 -13.57
C PHE A 278 -3.92 -5.59 -14.45
N ARG A 279 -4.08 -5.36 -15.74
CA ARG A 279 -3.02 -5.54 -16.75
C ARG A 279 -2.53 -4.19 -17.26
N PRO A 280 -1.19 -4.02 -17.44
CA PRO A 280 -0.65 -2.82 -18.07
C PRO A 280 -1.22 -2.63 -19.48
N TRP A 281 -1.39 -1.37 -19.89
CA TRP A 281 -1.95 -0.95 -21.17
C TRP A 281 -3.42 -1.31 -21.43
N GLU A 282 -4.05 -2.05 -20.54
CA GLU A 282 -5.48 -2.37 -20.56
C GLU A 282 -6.23 -1.60 -19.46
N HIS A 283 -5.67 -1.57 -18.25
CA HIS A 283 -6.29 -0.98 -17.08
C HIS A 283 -5.55 0.27 -16.57
N TYR A 284 -4.28 0.41 -16.92
CA TYR A 284 -3.42 1.54 -16.54
C TYR A 284 -2.26 1.68 -17.52
N VAL A 285 -1.60 2.85 -17.49
CA VAL A 285 -0.37 3.10 -18.23
C VAL A 285 0.81 2.76 -17.31
N PRO A 286 1.67 1.78 -17.68
CA PRO A 286 2.80 1.41 -16.84
C PRO A 286 3.92 2.45 -16.92
N LEU A 287 4.56 2.70 -15.77
CA LEU A 287 5.70 3.60 -15.64
C LEU A 287 6.97 2.83 -15.26
N ALA A 288 8.09 3.34 -15.72
CA ALA A 288 9.40 2.93 -15.28
C ALA A 288 9.66 3.29 -13.80
N PRO A 289 10.64 2.66 -13.13
CA PRO A 289 10.99 2.94 -11.75
C PRO A 289 11.19 4.44 -11.46
N ALA A 290 10.74 4.88 -10.31
CA ALA A 290 10.70 6.30 -9.89
C ALA A 290 9.97 7.21 -10.90
N ALA A 291 9.01 6.66 -11.64
CA ALA A 291 8.25 7.34 -12.69
C ALA A 291 9.18 8.10 -13.67
N ALA A 292 10.28 7.45 -14.07
CA ALA A 292 11.34 8.08 -14.87
C ALA A 292 10.85 8.55 -16.24
N ASP A 293 9.87 7.86 -16.81
CA ASP A 293 9.26 8.12 -18.12
C ASP A 293 7.89 8.81 -18.06
N LEU A 294 7.55 9.40 -16.90
CA LEU A 294 6.21 9.97 -16.66
C LEU A 294 5.78 11.01 -17.71
N ARG A 295 6.71 11.86 -18.15
CA ARG A 295 6.44 12.88 -19.18
C ARG A 295 6.07 12.25 -20.53
N ASP A 296 6.80 11.23 -20.95
CA ASP A 296 6.56 10.55 -22.22
C ASP A 296 5.23 9.80 -22.19
N LYS A 297 4.91 9.19 -21.04
CA LYS A 297 3.62 8.51 -20.83
C LYS A 297 2.45 9.48 -20.78
N LEU A 298 2.63 10.68 -20.22
CA LEU A 298 1.62 11.74 -20.30
C LEU A 298 1.40 12.19 -21.74
N ALA A 299 2.47 12.40 -22.50
CA ALA A 299 2.37 12.77 -23.93
C ALA A 299 1.66 11.68 -24.72
N TRP A 300 2.00 10.41 -24.49
CA TRP A 300 1.27 9.29 -25.11
C TRP A 300 -0.23 9.30 -24.73
N ALA A 301 -0.57 9.50 -23.46
CA ALA A 301 -1.94 9.50 -22.99
C ALA A 301 -2.77 10.63 -23.65
N ARG A 302 -2.20 11.82 -23.78
CA ARG A 302 -2.79 12.96 -24.48
C ARG A 302 -3.03 12.68 -25.96
N ALA A 303 -2.11 11.97 -26.60
CA ALA A 303 -2.24 11.56 -28.00
C ALA A 303 -3.26 10.41 -28.22
N ASN A 304 -3.67 9.70 -27.17
CA ASN A 304 -4.51 8.51 -27.24
C ASN A 304 -5.78 8.58 -26.35
N PRO A 305 -6.61 9.62 -26.43
CA PRO A 305 -7.71 9.83 -25.50
C PRO A 305 -8.79 8.75 -25.57
N ALA A 306 -9.01 8.14 -26.71
CA ALA A 306 -9.97 7.03 -26.86
C ALA A 306 -9.50 5.78 -26.09
N ARG A 307 -8.18 5.45 -26.17
CA ARG A 307 -7.59 4.36 -25.39
C ARG A 307 -7.63 4.64 -23.90
N CYS A 308 -7.37 5.88 -23.50
CA CYS A 308 -7.46 6.32 -22.10
C CYS A 308 -8.85 6.08 -21.53
N ARG A 309 -9.90 6.47 -22.25
CA ARG A 309 -11.30 6.19 -21.82
C ARG A 309 -11.62 4.70 -21.75
N ALA A 310 -11.06 3.90 -22.65
CA ALA A 310 -11.23 2.45 -22.60
C ALA A 310 -10.52 1.86 -21.34
N MET A 311 -9.33 2.33 -21.02
CA MET A 311 -8.60 1.93 -19.80
C MET A 311 -9.39 2.26 -18.53
N VAL A 312 -9.96 3.47 -18.44
CA VAL A 312 -10.80 3.87 -17.31
C VAL A 312 -11.95 2.89 -17.13
N ARG A 313 -12.70 2.59 -18.20
CA ARG A 313 -13.81 1.63 -18.13
C ARG A 313 -13.38 0.22 -17.74
N ALA A 314 -12.24 -0.25 -18.26
CA ALA A 314 -11.70 -1.55 -17.94
C ALA A 314 -11.29 -1.62 -16.45
N ALA A 315 -10.57 -0.61 -15.95
CA ALA A 315 -10.17 -0.51 -14.55
C ALA A 315 -11.36 -0.49 -13.60
N GLN A 316 -12.40 0.31 -13.91
CA GLN A 316 -13.66 0.30 -13.16
C GLN A 316 -14.36 -1.05 -13.23
N GLY A 317 -14.26 -1.77 -14.36
CA GLY A 317 -14.75 -3.14 -14.50
C GLY A 317 -14.09 -4.10 -13.53
N ALA A 318 -12.76 -4.07 -13.47
CA ALA A 318 -11.97 -4.85 -12.51
C ALA A 318 -12.32 -4.50 -11.05
N CYS A 319 -12.47 -3.20 -10.74
CA CYS A 319 -12.90 -2.76 -9.41
C CYS A 319 -14.28 -3.31 -9.03
N ARG A 320 -15.23 -3.40 -9.98
CA ARG A 320 -16.55 -4.01 -9.70
C ARG A 320 -16.45 -5.49 -9.37
N ILE A 321 -15.57 -6.24 -10.04
CA ILE A 321 -15.30 -7.65 -9.72
C ILE A 321 -14.76 -7.76 -8.30
N LEU A 322 -13.77 -6.96 -7.99
CA LEU A 322 -13.19 -6.92 -6.65
C LEU A 322 -14.23 -6.54 -5.57
N ALA A 323 -15.16 -5.64 -5.87
CA ALA A 323 -16.18 -5.18 -4.93
C ALA A 323 -17.31 -6.18 -4.71
N ALA A 324 -17.45 -7.19 -5.55
CA ALA A 324 -18.55 -8.15 -5.45
C ALA A 324 -18.39 -9.06 -4.20
N PRO A 325 -19.25 -8.99 -3.18
CA PRO A 325 -19.04 -9.68 -1.91
C PRO A 325 -18.96 -11.20 -2.05
N ASP A 326 -19.74 -11.77 -2.96
CA ASP A 326 -19.76 -13.22 -3.18
C ASP A 326 -18.50 -13.72 -3.87
N LEU A 327 -18.00 -12.97 -4.87
CA LEU A 327 -16.73 -13.27 -5.52
C LEU A 327 -15.58 -13.17 -4.54
N ARG A 328 -15.57 -12.12 -3.71
CA ARG A 328 -14.58 -11.98 -2.65
C ARG A 328 -14.60 -13.16 -1.69
N ARG A 329 -15.77 -13.54 -1.18
CA ARG A 329 -15.91 -14.70 -0.31
C ARG A 329 -15.41 -15.97 -0.97
N ALA A 330 -15.73 -16.18 -2.24
CA ALA A 330 -15.28 -17.34 -3.00
C ALA A 330 -13.74 -17.34 -3.16
N MET A 331 -13.15 -16.22 -3.53
CA MET A 331 -11.70 -16.08 -3.72
C MET A 331 -10.95 -16.33 -2.40
N LEU A 332 -11.34 -15.67 -1.31
CA LEU A 332 -10.68 -15.82 -0.01
C LEU A 332 -10.94 -17.18 0.62
N GLY A 333 -12.14 -17.71 0.45
CA GLY A 333 -12.47 -19.10 0.85
C GLY A 333 -11.60 -20.11 0.12
N GLY A 334 -11.41 -19.94 -1.20
CA GLY A 334 -10.53 -20.78 -1.99
C GLY A 334 -9.05 -20.73 -1.55
N ILE A 335 -8.59 -19.57 -1.08
CA ILE A 335 -7.25 -19.44 -0.47
C ILE A 335 -7.18 -20.30 0.80
N LEU A 336 -8.15 -20.19 1.68
CA LEU A 336 -8.17 -20.97 2.93
C LEU A 336 -8.26 -22.48 2.66
N ASP A 337 -9.02 -22.89 1.65
CA ASP A 337 -9.12 -24.30 1.22
C ASP A 337 -7.80 -24.79 0.64
N GLY A 338 -7.18 -24.01 -0.23
CA GLY A 338 -5.87 -24.32 -0.83
C GLY A 338 -4.75 -24.44 0.20
N LEU A 339 -4.84 -23.72 1.31
CA LEU A 339 -3.93 -23.82 2.45
C LEU A 339 -4.36 -24.91 3.45
N GLY A 340 -5.47 -25.60 3.24
CA GLY A 340 -6.02 -26.59 4.16
C GLY A 340 -6.43 -26.02 5.51
N LEU A 341 -6.80 -24.75 5.59
CA LEU A 341 -7.08 -24.04 6.84
C LEU A 341 -8.55 -24.16 7.29
N ARG A 342 -9.47 -24.57 6.43
CA ARG A 342 -10.88 -24.81 6.80
C ARG A 342 -11.06 -26.23 7.33
N ALA A 343 -12.03 -26.42 8.22
CA ALA A 343 -12.48 -27.74 8.60
C ALA A 343 -13.19 -28.36 7.40
N GLY A 344 -12.81 -29.60 7.05
CA GLY A 344 -13.49 -30.37 6.04
C GLY A 344 -14.90 -30.77 6.50
#